data_cb6df0565c99bc02c362aca95e4c1b98
#
_entry.id   cb6df0565c99bc02c362aca95e4c1b98
#
_cell.length_a   1.000
_cell.length_b   1.000
_cell.length_c   1.000
_cell.angle_alpha   90.00
_cell.angle_beta   90.00
_cell.angle_gamma   90.00
#
_symmetry.space_group_name_H-M   'P 1'
#
loop_
_entity.id
_entity.type
_entity.pdbx_description
1 polymer ?
#
loop_
_entity_poly.entity_id
_entity_poly.type
_entity_poly.pdbx_seq_one_letter_code
_entity_poly.pdbx_strand_id
1 'polypeptide(L)'
;MAHLDYDLTFPNAAGTFSCALNAPVTEQDTPTLYRLLRRVRTDASRATSAAKEHYQRPRPFMVNHEPTCAPEAEAYLAKNGSFPSGHTTTGWAWALILAEISPDRADMVMVRARVYGENRNVCNH
;
A
#
# COMPACT_ATOMS: atom_id res chain seq x y z
N MET A 1 2.24 -9.87 -9.38
CA MET A 1 2.73 -8.93 -8.32
C MET A 1 1.72 -7.83 -8.01
N ALA A 2 1.20 -7.12 -9.01
CA ALA A 2 0.23 -6.04 -8.78
C ALA A 2 -1.04 -6.46 -8.00
N HIS A 3 -1.57 -7.66 -8.27
CA HIS A 3 -2.69 -8.21 -7.52
C HIS A 3 -2.35 -8.50 -6.04
N LEU A 4 -1.14 -8.98 -5.77
CA LEU A 4 -0.68 -9.24 -4.39
C LEU A 4 -0.52 -7.94 -3.58
N ASP A 5 -0.15 -6.85 -4.23
CA ASP A 5 0.00 -5.55 -3.60
C ASP A 5 -1.34 -4.87 -3.27
N TYR A 6 -2.45 -5.46 -3.65
CA TYR A 6 -3.77 -4.98 -3.27
C TYR A 6 -4.09 -5.23 -1.79
N ASP A 7 -3.63 -6.35 -1.24
CA ASP A 7 -3.97 -6.75 0.13
C ASP A 7 -3.14 -5.96 1.17
N LEU A 8 -3.80 -5.08 1.88
CA LEU A 8 -3.24 -4.32 3.02
C LEU A 8 -3.53 -4.98 4.37
N THR A 9 -4.11 -6.17 4.38
CA THR A 9 -4.42 -6.87 5.63
C THR A 9 -3.19 -7.56 6.20
N PHE A 10 -3.06 -7.53 7.50
CA PHE A 10 -2.04 -8.31 8.22
C PHE A 10 -2.62 -9.70 8.56
N PRO A 11 -1.83 -10.75 8.43
CA PRO A 11 -0.36 -10.78 8.24
C PRO A 11 0.14 -10.62 6.80
N ASN A 12 -0.71 -10.71 5.78
CA ASN A 12 -0.29 -10.79 4.37
C ASN A 12 0.56 -9.58 3.93
N ALA A 13 0.14 -8.39 4.29
CA ALA A 13 0.84 -7.16 3.91
C ALA A 13 2.22 -6.97 4.57
N ALA A 14 2.50 -7.65 5.67
CA ALA A 14 3.77 -7.53 6.39
C ALA A 14 4.98 -7.88 5.51
N GLY A 15 4.83 -8.88 4.63
CA GLY A 15 5.90 -9.35 3.75
C GLY A 15 6.17 -8.52 2.50
N THR A 16 5.43 -7.44 2.27
CA THR A 16 5.51 -6.62 1.04
C THR A 16 6.94 -6.15 0.71
N PHE A 17 7.73 -5.86 1.73
CA PHE A 17 9.11 -5.37 1.59
C PHE A 17 10.19 -6.39 1.96
N SER A 18 9.83 -7.62 2.29
CA SER A 18 10.80 -8.63 2.77
C SER A 18 11.94 -8.88 1.80
N CYS A 19 11.67 -8.97 0.49
CA CYS A 19 12.72 -9.13 -0.53
C CYS A 19 13.63 -7.90 -0.63
N ALA A 20 13.06 -6.69 -0.61
CA ALA A 20 13.84 -5.45 -0.67
C ALA A 20 14.74 -5.29 0.56
N LEU A 21 14.26 -5.68 1.74
CA LEU A 21 15.01 -5.69 2.99
C LEU A 21 16.04 -6.83 3.07
N ASN A 22 15.86 -7.88 2.29
CA ASN A 22 16.57 -9.16 2.46
C ASN A 22 16.42 -9.73 3.87
N ALA A 23 15.24 -9.59 4.44
CA ALA A 23 14.90 -10.08 5.78
C ALA A 23 13.40 -10.37 5.88
N PRO A 24 13.00 -11.39 6.65
CA PRO A 24 11.58 -11.66 6.88
C PRO A 24 10.94 -10.56 7.71
N VAL A 25 9.70 -10.22 7.38
CA VAL A 25 8.85 -9.35 8.21
C VAL A 25 7.61 -10.14 8.59
N THR A 26 7.67 -10.74 9.75
CA THR A 26 6.61 -11.59 10.31
C THR A 26 6.36 -11.29 11.77
N GLU A 27 5.22 -11.72 12.30
CA GLU A 27 4.93 -11.58 13.73
C GLU A 27 5.87 -12.41 14.60
N GLN A 28 6.36 -13.54 14.06
CA GLN A 28 7.25 -14.47 14.77
C GLN A 28 8.71 -13.99 14.78
N ASP A 29 9.23 -13.62 13.61
CA ASP A 29 10.66 -13.30 13.45
C ASP A 29 10.99 -11.84 13.79
N THR A 30 10.06 -10.93 13.51
CA THR A 30 10.26 -9.48 13.69
C THR A 30 9.06 -8.81 14.36
N PRO A 31 8.67 -9.23 15.57
CA PRO A 31 7.40 -8.82 16.18
C PRO A 31 7.27 -7.31 16.40
N THR A 32 8.36 -6.62 16.73
CA THR A 32 8.32 -5.17 16.92
C THR A 32 8.12 -4.44 15.60
N LEU A 33 8.84 -4.82 14.56
CA LEU A 33 8.69 -4.25 13.21
C LEU A 33 7.30 -4.55 12.65
N TYR A 34 6.81 -5.77 12.81
CA TYR A 34 5.46 -6.17 12.41
C TYR A 34 4.39 -5.26 13.03
N ARG A 35 4.45 -5.01 14.34
CA ARG A 35 3.52 -4.13 15.04
C ARG A 35 3.63 -2.68 14.58
N LEU A 36 4.86 -2.20 14.34
CA LEU A 36 5.10 -0.85 13.83
C LEU A 36 4.46 -0.66 12.46
N LEU A 37 4.71 -1.53 11.50
CA LEU A 37 4.15 -1.43 10.16
C LEU A 37 2.62 -1.53 10.17
N ARG A 38 2.06 -2.40 11.01
CA ARG A 38 0.61 -2.50 11.20
C ARG A 38 0.01 -1.20 11.72
N ARG A 39 0.66 -0.52 12.66
CA ARG A 39 0.24 0.78 13.18
C ARG A 39 0.33 1.86 12.11
N VAL A 40 1.44 1.93 11.40
CA VAL A 40 1.66 2.90 10.32
C VAL A 40 0.60 2.76 9.22
N ARG A 41 0.22 1.53 8.86
CA ARG A 41 -0.89 1.30 7.92
C ARG A 41 -2.18 1.99 8.37
N THR A 42 -2.53 1.90 9.65
CA THR A 42 -3.73 2.52 10.21
C THR A 42 -3.64 4.05 10.16
N ASP A 43 -2.51 4.62 10.54
CA ASP A 43 -2.30 6.06 10.56
C ASP A 43 -2.28 6.66 9.14
N ALA A 44 -1.60 5.98 8.19
CA ALA A 44 -1.58 6.36 6.77
C ALA A 44 -2.99 6.33 6.14
N SER A 45 -3.77 5.31 6.45
CA SER A 45 -5.17 5.22 5.99
C SER A 45 -6.01 6.39 6.49
N ARG A 46 -5.90 6.72 7.78
CA ARG A 46 -6.62 7.86 8.38
C ARG A 46 -6.20 9.20 7.77
N ALA A 47 -4.90 9.39 7.51
CA ALA A 47 -4.39 10.61 6.92
C ALA A 47 -4.97 10.91 5.52
N THR A 48 -5.39 9.89 4.78
CA THR A 48 -5.99 10.08 3.45
C THR A 48 -7.50 10.30 3.46
N SER A 49 -8.20 10.00 4.54
CA SER A 49 -9.66 9.95 4.58
C SER A 49 -10.31 11.32 4.29
N ALA A 50 -9.89 12.37 4.97
CA ALA A 50 -10.47 13.70 4.79
C ALA A 50 -10.31 14.23 3.36
N ALA A 51 -9.14 14.00 2.74
CA ALA A 51 -8.90 14.40 1.36
C ALA A 51 -9.73 13.57 0.37
N LYS A 52 -9.89 12.27 0.61
CA LYS A 52 -10.78 11.41 -0.19
C LYS A 52 -12.23 11.90 -0.16
N GLU A 53 -12.72 12.24 1.02
CA GLU A 53 -14.08 12.78 1.23
C GLU A 53 -14.26 14.15 0.56
N HIS A 54 -13.24 15.00 0.63
CA HIS A 54 -13.28 16.34 0.03
C HIS A 54 -13.29 16.30 -1.50
N TYR A 55 -12.35 15.53 -2.10
CA TYR A 55 -12.19 15.53 -3.56
C TYR A 55 -13.15 14.59 -4.28
N GLN A 56 -13.61 13.51 -3.65
CA GLN A 56 -14.54 12.53 -4.23
C GLN A 56 -14.16 12.11 -5.66
N ARG A 57 -12.85 12.05 -5.96
CA ARG A 57 -12.36 11.74 -7.31
C ARG A 57 -12.83 10.36 -7.74
N PRO A 58 -13.54 10.22 -8.88
CA PRO A 58 -13.93 8.91 -9.39
C PRO A 58 -12.70 8.04 -9.64
N ARG A 59 -12.86 6.74 -9.45
CA ARG A 59 -11.79 5.79 -9.72
C ARG A 59 -11.67 5.51 -11.21
N PRO A 60 -10.46 5.18 -11.71
CA PRO A 60 -10.23 4.94 -13.13
C PRO A 60 -11.22 3.92 -13.73
N PHE A 61 -11.49 2.79 -13.07
CA PHE A 61 -12.41 1.78 -13.57
C PHE A 61 -13.86 2.28 -13.73
N MET A 62 -14.26 3.30 -12.96
CA MET A 62 -15.58 3.94 -13.10
C MET A 62 -15.65 4.88 -14.32
N VAL A 63 -14.51 5.34 -14.82
CA VAL A 63 -14.41 6.27 -15.93
C VAL A 63 -14.17 5.54 -17.25
N ASN A 64 -13.24 4.58 -17.26
CA ASN A 64 -12.85 3.86 -18.47
C ASN A 64 -13.62 2.55 -18.68
N HIS A 65 -14.37 2.09 -17.66
CA HIS A 65 -15.16 0.85 -17.70
C HIS A 65 -14.33 -0.43 -17.91
N GLU A 66 -13.03 -0.36 -17.61
CA GLU A 66 -12.13 -1.52 -17.65
C GLU A 66 -12.03 -2.17 -16.27
N PRO A 67 -11.88 -3.49 -16.18
CA PRO A 67 -11.83 -4.18 -14.88
C PRO A 67 -10.57 -3.82 -14.09
N THR A 68 -10.67 -3.97 -12.77
CA THR A 68 -9.52 -3.86 -11.87
C THR A 68 -8.83 -5.22 -11.67
N CYS A 69 -7.66 -5.22 -11.00
CA CYS A 69 -7.02 -6.47 -10.57
C CYS A 69 -7.78 -7.20 -9.43
N ALA A 70 -8.77 -6.53 -8.82
CA ALA A 70 -9.58 -7.05 -7.73
C ALA A 70 -11.07 -6.72 -7.95
N PRO A 71 -11.74 -7.37 -8.92
CA PRO A 71 -13.12 -7.05 -9.29
C PRO A 71 -14.10 -7.18 -8.10
N GLU A 72 -13.82 -8.08 -7.18
CA GLU A 72 -14.62 -8.29 -5.95
C GLU A 72 -14.65 -7.07 -5.03
N ALA A 73 -13.66 -6.18 -5.15
CA ALA A 73 -13.58 -4.98 -4.33
C ALA A 73 -14.21 -3.74 -4.99
N GLU A 74 -14.57 -3.79 -6.27
CA GLU A 74 -15.03 -2.62 -7.02
C GLU A 74 -16.28 -1.96 -6.41
N ALA A 75 -17.24 -2.76 -5.95
CA ALA A 75 -18.46 -2.25 -5.32
C ALA A 75 -18.15 -1.44 -4.03
N TYR A 76 -17.16 -1.82 -3.27
CA TYR A 76 -16.69 -1.08 -2.11
C TYR A 76 -15.88 0.15 -2.53
N LEU A 77 -14.96 -0.03 -3.47
CA LEU A 77 -14.07 1.03 -3.94
C LEU A 77 -14.82 2.18 -4.62
N ALA A 78 -15.92 1.89 -5.31
CA ALA A 78 -16.76 2.91 -5.96
C ALA A 78 -17.38 3.92 -4.98
N LYS A 79 -17.47 3.56 -3.70
CA LYS A 79 -18.06 4.41 -2.64
C LYS A 79 -17.09 5.40 -2.01
N ASN A 80 -15.81 5.37 -2.37
CA ASN A 80 -14.81 6.27 -1.82
C ASN A 80 -13.86 6.79 -2.90
N GLY A 81 -13.36 8.01 -2.71
CA GLY A 81 -12.51 8.69 -3.67
C GLY A 81 -11.19 7.95 -3.96
N SER A 82 -10.70 8.08 -5.20
CA SER A 82 -9.43 7.50 -5.63
C SER A 82 -8.21 8.28 -5.12
N PHE A 83 -8.35 9.55 -4.79
CA PHE A 83 -7.27 10.45 -4.42
C PHE A 83 -7.42 10.99 -2.99
N PRO A 84 -6.31 11.04 -2.23
CA PRO A 84 -5.03 10.37 -2.49
C PRO A 84 -5.13 8.85 -2.34
N SER A 85 -4.19 8.12 -2.97
CA SER A 85 -4.17 6.66 -2.88
C SER A 85 -3.75 6.19 -1.48
N GLY A 86 -4.63 5.46 -0.79
CA GLY A 86 -4.32 4.89 0.52
C GLY A 86 -3.20 3.84 0.45
N HIS A 87 -3.15 3.04 -0.59
CA HIS A 87 -2.08 2.06 -0.82
C HIS A 87 -0.73 2.74 -1.03
N THR A 88 -0.67 3.71 -1.95
CA THR A 88 0.57 4.45 -2.21
C THR A 88 1.07 5.17 -0.96
N THR A 89 0.18 5.82 -0.22
CA THR A 89 0.52 6.49 1.04
C THR A 89 1.07 5.51 2.08
N THR A 90 0.43 4.36 2.24
CA THR A 90 0.87 3.31 3.16
C THR A 90 2.21 2.74 2.75
N GLY A 91 2.37 2.33 1.48
CA GLY A 91 3.62 1.77 0.98
C GLY A 91 4.79 2.73 1.08
N TRP A 92 4.57 4.01 0.82
CA TRP A 92 5.59 5.05 0.96
C TRP A 92 5.99 5.28 2.42
N ALA A 93 5.01 5.35 3.33
CA ALA A 93 5.26 5.49 4.77
C ALA A 93 6.06 4.29 5.32
N TRP A 94 5.71 3.07 4.93
CA TRP A 94 6.49 1.88 5.27
C TRP A 94 7.93 1.97 4.76
N ALA A 95 8.12 2.38 3.51
CA ALA A 95 9.45 2.47 2.91
C ALA A 95 10.35 3.48 3.62
N LEU A 96 9.82 4.64 3.98
CA LEU A 96 10.59 5.65 4.71
C LEU A 96 11.09 5.12 6.07
N ILE A 97 10.23 4.41 6.80
CA ILE A 97 10.60 3.79 8.08
C ILE A 97 11.64 2.68 7.88
N LEU A 98 11.44 1.83 6.88
CA LEU A 98 12.34 0.72 6.60
C LEU A 98 13.71 1.19 6.10
N ALA A 99 13.75 2.26 5.31
CA ALA A 99 15.00 2.88 4.86
C ALA A 99 15.80 3.48 6.04
N GLU A 100 15.12 4.03 7.05
CA GLU A 100 15.76 4.52 8.26
C GLU A 100 16.31 3.38 9.14
N ILE A 101 15.56 2.28 9.26
CA ILE A 101 15.96 1.10 10.05
C ILE A 101 17.10 0.33 9.37
N SER A 102 17.12 0.26 8.04
CA SER A 102 18.10 -0.48 7.23
C SER A 102 18.66 0.40 6.12
N PRO A 103 19.55 1.34 6.47
CA PRO A 103 20.11 2.31 5.50
C PRO A 103 20.87 1.67 4.34
N ASP A 104 21.51 0.53 4.57
CA ASP A 104 22.19 -0.27 3.54
C ASP A 104 21.24 -0.85 2.48
N ARG A 105 19.95 -0.92 2.78
CA ARG A 105 18.91 -1.40 1.88
C ARG A 105 17.96 -0.28 1.39
N ALA A 106 18.22 0.97 1.77
CA ALA A 106 17.34 2.10 1.50
C ALA A 106 16.95 2.22 0.02
N ASP A 107 17.91 2.13 -0.89
CA ASP A 107 17.64 2.24 -2.33
C ASP A 107 16.67 1.15 -2.82
N MET A 108 16.89 -0.10 -2.42
CA MET A 108 16.03 -1.22 -2.79
C MET A 108 14.61 -1.07 -2.23
N VAL A 109 14.51 -0.60 -0.98
CA VAL A 109 13.23 -0.35 -0.31
C VAL A 109 12.46 0.77 -1.01
N MET A 110 13.13 1.87 -1.37
CA MET A 110 12.49 3.00 -2.06
C MET A 110 12.05 2.64 -3.48
N VAL A 111 12.85 1.86 -4.21
CA VAL A 111 12.43 1.32 -5.53
C VAL A 111 11.20 0.43 -5.39
N ARG A 112 11.17 -0.44 -4.40
CA ARG A 112 9.99 -1.30 -4.14
C ARG A 112 8.74 -0.49 -3.83
N ALA A 113 8.87 0.57 -3.03
CA ALA A 113 7.75 1.46 -2.69
C ALA A 113 7.18 2.15 -3.93
N ARG A 114 8.04 2.58 -4.85
CA ARG A 114 7.61 3.17 -6.11
C ARG A 114 6.82 2.18 -6.96
N VAL A 115 7.34 0.98 -7.15
CA VAL A 115 6.63 -0.09 -7.87
C VAL A 115 5.29 -0.41 -7.21
N TYR A 116 5.26 -0.47 -5.88
CA TYR A 116 4.03 -0.69 -5.11
C TYR A 116 2.95 0.38 -5.41
N GLY A 117 3.34 1.65 -5.46
CA GLY A 117 2.45 2.74 -5.84
C GLY A 117 2.01 2.67 -7.31
N GLU A 118 2.93 2.37 -8.22
CA GLU A 118 2.65 2.26 -9.67
C GLU A 118 1.70 1.09 -9.99
N ASN A 119 1.73 0.02 -9.20
CA ASN A 119 0.80 -1.10 -9.34
C ASN A 119 -0.67 -0.69 -9.19
N ARG A 120 -0.97 0.45 -8.56
CA ARG A 120 -2.34 1.00 -8.49
C ARG A 120 -2.82 1.46 -9.87
N ASN A 121 -1.93 2.05 -10.67
CA ASN A 121 -2.25 2.45 -12.03
C ASN A 121 -2.41 1.22 -12.94
N VAL A 122 -1.52 0.23 -12.81
CA VAL A 122 -1.61 -1.04 -13.56
C VAL A 122 -2.91 -1.76 -13.25
N CYS A 123 -3.36 -1.73 -11.99
CA CYS A 123 -4.59 -2.36 -11.56
C CYS A 123 -5.86 -1.52 -11.75
N ASN A 124 -5.77 -0.36 -12.38
CA ASN A 124 -6.92 0.49 -12.71
C ASN A 124 -7.75 0.94 -11.48
N HIS A 125 -7.07 1.23 -10.34
CA HIS A 125 -7.71 1.62 -9.07
C HIS A 125 -7.79 3.12 -8.83
#